data_e64afbffa743ffb97cf2ba30ea15abfe
#
_entry.id   e64afbffa743ffb97cf2ba30ea15abfe
#
_cell.length_a   1.000
_cell.length_b   1.000
_cell.length_c   1.000
_cell.angle_alpha   90.00
_cell.angle_beta   90.00
_cell.angle_gamma   90.00
#
_symmetry.space_group_name_H-M   'P 1'
#
loop_
_entity.id
_entity.type
_entity.pdbx_description
1 polymer ?
#
loop_
_entity_poly.entity_id
_entity_poly.type
_entity_poly.pdbx_seq_one_letter_code
_entity_poly.pdbx_strand_id
1 'polypeptide(L)'
;MAQMTNAKSSVAAALCLLSSLLWQPFTVFAADLEVISAGAVRGVLRGVIDDYSKSTGRQFKFTIGSTGQLREIIASGKPADLIIASATLMGELEKTGKMTPGSRVDFGRIGLGVVVREGAALPDVSTPEAVKQALIAAKSIAYTDPKLGGTSYLHLIRMSDSFGITAVVTAKGVHATGGDDAAAKVAEGKAELAIVLISEIHAKGAKLVAPLPEALQLWTVYAAAIPASSTQPKEARDFVTALTGPALRDKWIAAGWLLAK
;
A
#
# COMPACT_ATOMS: atom_id res chain seq x y z
N MET A 1 -4.61 -82.57 -41.83
CA MET A 1 -5.35 -82.11 -40.62
C MET A 1 -4.66 -80.87 -40.11
N ALA A 2 -5.23 -79.74 -40.38
CA ALA A 2 -4.66 -78.42 -40.05
C ALA A 2 -5.46 -77.83 -38.88
N GLN A 3 -4.77 -77.37 -37.87
CA GLN A 3 -5.35 -76.59 -36.79
C GLN A 3 -5.25 -75.10 -37.13
N MET A 4 -6.36 -74.47 -37.27
CA MET A 4 -6.47 -73.01 -37.32
C MET A 4 -6.69 -72.50 -35.90
N THR A 5 -5.70 -71.82 -35.33
CA THR A 5 -5.77 -71.23 -34.01
C THR A 5 -6.13 -69.73 -34.14
N ASN A 6 -7.07 -69.33 -33.33
CA ASN A 6 -7.71 -68.00 -33.18
C ASN A 6 -6.75 -66.85 -32.97
N ALA A 7 -6.77 -65.86 -33.87
CA ALA A 7 -6.11 -64.56 -33.76
C ALA A 7 -7.12 -63.44 -33.71
N LYS A 8 -8.09 -63.50 -32.79
CA LYS A 8 -9.14 -62.44 -32.69
C LYS A 8 -9.33 -61.83 -31.29
N SER A 9 -8.51 -62.17 -30.31
CA SER A 9 -8.73 -61.69 -28.91
C SER A 9 -7.76 -60.61 -28.43
N SER A 10 -6.80 -60.15 -29.24
CA SER A 10 -5.73 -59.24 -28.75
C SER A 10 -5.88 -57.76 -29.17
N VAL A 11 -6.84 -57.45 -30.02
CA VAL A 11 -7.01 -56.06 -30.50
C VAL A 11 -8.01 -55.25 -29.65
N ALA A 12 -8.91 -55.89 -28.91
CA ALA A 12 -9.89 -55.18 -28.09
C ALA A 12 -9.37 -54.62 -26.76
N ALA A 13 -8.26 -55.19 -26.23
CA ALA A 13 -7.68 -54.75 -24.95
C ALA A 13 -6.76 -53.53 -25.08
N ALA A 14 -6.27 -53.22 -26.28
CA ALA A 14 -5.33 -52.11 -26.48
C ALA A 14 -6.01 -50.75 -26.69
N LEU A 15 -7.34 -50.74 -27.06
CA LEU A 15 -8.09 -49.49 -27.29
C LEU A 15 -8.68 -48.87 -26.00
N CYS A 16 -8.83 -49.63 -24.91
CA CYS A 16 -9.37 -49.11 -23.65
C CYS A 16 -8.33 -48.41 -22.76
N LEU A 17 -7.03 -48.54 -23.03
CA LEU A 17 -5.95 -47.91 -22.23
C LEU A 17 -5.54 -46.53 -22.76
N LEU A 18 -5.97 -46.12 -23.93
CA LEU A 18 -5.66 -44.81 -24.51
C LEU A 18 -6.68 -43.72 -24.20
N SER A 19 -7.84 -44.05 -23.64
CA SER A 19 -8.89 -43.07 -23.32
C SER A 19 -8.83 -42.48 -21.91
N SER A 20 -7.95 -42.97 -21.04
CA SER A 20 -7.81 -42.47 -19.65
C SER A 20 -6.74 -41.37 -19.45
N LEU A 21 -6.03 -40.98 -20.52
CA LEU A 21 -4.94 -39.98 -20.42
C LEU A 21 -5.36 -38.55 -20.76
N LEU A 22 -6.64 -38.27 -21.04
CA LEU A 22 -7.07 -36.95 -21.54
C LEU A 22 -7.86 -36.10 -20.51
N TRP A 23 -8.02 -36.57 -19.28
CA TRP A 23 -8.68 -35.78 -18.24
C TRP A 23 -7.73 -35.44 -17.09
N GLN A 24 -6.62 -34.84 -17.43
CA GLN A 24 -5.88 -34.07 -16.43
C GLN A 24 -6.66 -32.78 -16.22
N PRO A 25 -7.12 -32.46 -15.00
CA PRO A 25 -7.65 -31.14 -14.72
C PRO A 25 -6.51 -30.16 -14.96
N PHE A 26 -6.61 -29.36 -16.01
CA PHE A 26 -5.78 -28.17 -16.15
C PHE A 26 -6.07 -27.32 -14.92
N THR A 27 -5.18 -27.31 -13.93
CA THR A 27 -5.17 -26.31 -12.91
C THR A 27 -4.86 -24.99 -13.61
N VAL A 28 -5.90 -24.29 -14.01
CA VAL A 28 -5.77 -22.89 -14.42
C VAL A 28 -5.32 -22.15 -13.18
N PHE A 29 -4.01 -21.91 -13.07
CA PHE A 29 -3.51 -20.97 -12.09
C PHE A 29 -4.17 -19.63 -12.39
N ALA A 30 -4.98 -19.16 -11.46
CA ALA A 30 -5.55 -17.82 -11.57
C ALA A 30 -4.40 -16.82 -11.69
N ALA A 31 -4.47 -15.93 -12.69
CA ALA A 31 -3.46 -14.91 -12.85
C ALA A 31 -3.33 -14.07 -11.57
N ASP A 32 -2.13 -13.60 -11.28
CA ASP A 32 -1.86 -12.72 -10.14
C ASP A 32 -2.73 -11.46 -10.22
N LEU A 33 -3.27 -11.01 -9.10
CA LEU A 33 -3.97 -9.73 -9.03
C LEU A 33 -2.93 -8.59 -9.00
N GLU A 34 -2.89 -7.78 -10.05
CA GLU A 34 -1.98 -6.65 -10.17
C GLU A 34 -2.53 -5.46 -9.36
N VAL A 35 -1.81 -5.03 -8.31
CA VAL A 35 -2.24 -3.96 -7.41
C VAL A 35 -1.23 -2.82 -7.40
N ILE A 36 -1.69 -1.62 -7.72
CA ILE A 36 -0.95 -0.38 -7.52
C ILE A 36 -1.41 0.25 -6.21
N SER A 37 -0.48 0.46 -5.26
CA SER A 37 -0.84 0.83 -3.90
C SER A 37 0.04 1.93 -3.31
N ALA A 38 -0.57 2.83 -2.56
CA ALA A 38 0.15 3.78 -1.72
C ALA A 38 0.91 3.07 -0.58
N GLY A 39 2.06 3.62 -0.20
CA GLY A 39 2.87 3.13 0.91
C GLY A 39 2.14 3.11 2.26
N ALA A 40 1.24 4.06 2.47
CA ALA A 40 0.47 4.20 3.71
C ALA A 40 -0.29 2.94 4.16
N VAL A 41 -0.73 2.10 3.22
CA VAL A 41 -1.50 0.87 3.52
C VAL A 41 -0.61 -0.39 3.64
N ARG A 42 0.68 -0.29 3.34
CA ARG A 42 1.62 -1.43 3.30
C ARG A 42 1.63 -2.25 4.58
N GLY A 43 1.63 -1.58 5.73
CA GLY A 43 1.70 -2.24 7.04
C GLY A 43 0.54 -3.21 7.28
N VAL A 44 -0.68 -2.80 6.94
CA VAL A 44 -1.89 -3.63 7.07
C VAL A 44 -1.94 -4.68 5.96
N LEU A 45 -1.63 -4.29 4.72
CA LEU A 45 -1.71 -5.19 3.56
C LEU A 45 -0.86 -6.46 3.73
N ARG A 46 0.36 -6.37 4.27
CA ARG A 46 1.23 -7.54 4.45
C ARG A 46 0.54 -8.71 5.15
N GLY A 47 -0.09 -8.45 6.30
CA GLY A 47 -0.78 -9.51 7.04
C GLY A 47 -2.07 -9.98 6.38
N VAL A 48 -2.76 -9.09 5.65
CA VAL A 48 -4.02 -9.41 4.98
C VAL A 48 -3.79 -10.27 3.74
N ILE A 49 -2.75 -9.95 2.95
CA ILE A 49 -2.43 -10.68 1.73
C ILE A 49 -2.11 -12.14 2.00
N ASP A 50 -1.28 -12.40 3.02
CA ASP A 50 -0.89 -13.78 3.38
C ASP A 50 -2.13 -14.60 3.77
N ASP A 51 -3.02 -14.03 4.58
CA ASP A 51 -4.25 -14.70 5.03
C ASP A 51 -5.22 -14.92 3.85
N TYR A 52 -5.39 -13.91 3.00
CA TYR A 52 -6.27 -13.98 1.84
C TYR A 52 -5.73 -14.95 0.78
N SER A 53 -4.43 -14.95 0.51
CA SER A 53 -3.79 -15.89 -0.41
C SER A 53 -3.95 -17.33 0.06
N LYS A 54 -3.76 -17.60 1.36
CA LYS A 54 -3.97 -18.94 1.93
C LYS A 54 -5.41 -19.44 1.81
N SER A 55 -6.38 -18.55 2.01
CA SER A 55 -7.80 -18.90 2.01
C SER A 55 -8.40 -19.04 0.61
N THR A 56 -7.86 -18.32 -0.38
CA THR A 56 -8.44 -18.26 -1.74
C THR A 56 -7.55 -18.85 -2.83
N GLY A 57 -6.28 -19.14 -2.54
CA GLY A 57 -5.28 -19.53 -3.54
C GLY A 57 -4.81 -18.37 -4.43
N ARG A 58 -5.33 -17.14 -4.23
CA ARG A 58 -5.03 -15.97 -5.05
C ARG A 58 -3.63 -15.43 -4.75
N GLN A 59 -2.87 -15.12 -5.79
CA GLN A 59 -1.59 -14.46 -5.68
C GLN A 59 -1.71 -12.96 -6.04
N PHE A 60 -0.78 -12.16 -5.55
CA PHE A 60 -0.79 -10.72 -5.74
C PHE A 60 0.57 -10.22 -6.22
N LYS A 61 0.54 -9.22 -7.08
CA LYS A 61 1.72 -8.49 -7.51
C LYS A 61 1.55 -7.00 -7.24
N PHE A 62 2.37 -6.48 -6.33
CA PHE A 62 2.26 -5.11 -5.86
C PHE A 62 3.27 -4.18 -6.50
N THR A 63 2.79 -3.00 -6.87
CA THR A 63 3.61 -1.83 -7.17
C THR A 63 3.27 -0.77 -6.14
N ILE A 64 4.22 -0.42 -5.29
CA ILE A 64 4.00 0.50 -4.17
C ILE A 64 4.81 1.77 -4.39
N GLY A 65 4.20 2.93 -4.08
CA GLY A 65 4.87 4.21 -4.22
C GLY A 65 4.23 5.33 -3.41
N SER A 66 4.89 6.48 -3.41
CA SER A 66 4.33 7.75 -2.94
C SER A 66 3.21 8.22 -3.87
N THR A 67 2.40 9.19 -3.46
CA THR A 67 1.32 9.74 -4.31
C THR A 67 1.84 10.24 -5.67
N GLY A 68 3.01 10.88 -5.70
CA GLY A 68 3.64 11.35 -6.95
C GLY A 68 4.05 10.19 -7.85
N GLN A 69 4.75 9.20 -7.30
CA GLN A 69 5.15 7.99 -8.03
C GLN A 69 3.92 7.23 -8.57
N LEU A 70 2.85 7.08 -7.79
CA LEU A 70 1.64 6.42 -8.26
C LEU A 70 1.02 7.14 -9.45
N ARG A 71 1.01 8.48 -9.45
CA ARG A 71 0.51 9.28 -10.57
C ARG A 71 1.30 8.98 -11.85
N GLU A 72 2.63 8.92 -11.78
CA GLU A 72 3.51 8.59 -12.92
C GLU A 72 3.30 7.14 -13.39
N ILE A 73 3.28 6.18 -12.47
CA ILE A 73 3.07 4.76 -12.76
C ILE A 73 1.74 4.54 -13.47
N ILE A 74 0.65 5.15 -12.98
CA ILE A 74 -0.68 5.03 -13.60
C ILE A 74 -0.72 5.77 -14.94
N ALA A 75 -0.06 6.92 -15.06
CA ALA A 75 0.03 7.67 -16.30
C ALA A 75 0.81 6.90 -17.38
N SER A 76 1.82 6.11 -17.02
CA SER A 76 2.58 5.25 -17.94
C SER A 76 1.77 4.09 -18.54
N GLY A 77 0.53 3.88 -18.06
CA GLY A 77 -0.32 2.77 -18.53
C GLY A 77 0.04 1.40 -17.94
N LYS A 78 0.80 1.36 -16.84
CA LYS A 78 1.11 0.08 -16.16
C LYS A 78 -0.21 -0.65 -15.84
N PRO A 79 -0.35 -1.94 -16.24
CA PRO A 79 -1.54 -2.73 -15.91
C PRO A 79 -1.79 -2.80 -14.41
N ALA A 80 -3.06 -2.74 -14.03
CA ALA A 80 -3.53 -2.95 -12.67
C ALA A 80 -4.98 -3.42 -12.66
N ASP A 81 -5.30 -4.28 -11.71
CA ASP A 81 -6.67 -4.73 -11.42
C ASP A 81 -7.27 -3.96 -10.25
N LEU A 82 -6.42 -3.40 -9.39
CA LEU A 82 -6.82 -2.61 -8.24
C LEU A 82 -5.85 -1.45 -8.03
N ILE A 83 -6.38 -0.27 -7.74
CA ILE A 83 -5.61 0.89 -7.28
C ILE A 83 -6.05 1.25 -5.86
N ILE A 84 -5.08 1.41 -4.96
CA ILE A 84 -5.28 1.90 -3.58
C ILE A 84 -4.46 3.18 -3.42
N ALA A 85 -5.14 4.31 -3.30
CA ALA A 85 -4.50 5.62 -3.28
C ALA A 85 -5.25 6.61 -2.39
N SER A 86 -4.68 7.81 -2.21
CA SER A 86 -5.40 8.91 -1.55
C SER A 86 -6.68 9.26 -2.34
N ALA A 87 -7.72 9.65 -1.61
CA ALA A 87 -8.99 10.06 -2.21
C ALA A 87 -8.83 11.20 -3.22
N THR A 88 -7.83 12.07 -3.03
CA THR A 88 -7.49 13.15 -3.96
C THR A 88 -7.00 12.58 -5.30
N LEU A 89 -6.02 11.68 -5.29
CA LEU A 89 -5.53 11.04 -6.51
C LEU A 89 -6.64 10.20 -7.17
N MET A 90 -7.44 9.49 -6.35
CA MET A 90 -8.55 8.70 -6.87
C MET A 90 -9.57 9.57 -7.61
N GLY A 91 -9.92 10.75 -7.06
CA GLY A 91 -10.81 11.70 -7.74
C GLY A 91 -10.25 12.29 -9.04
N GLU A 92 -8.91 12.46 -9.14
CA GLU A 92 -8.25 12.84 -10.40
C GLU A 92 -8.42 11.73 -11.46
N LEU A 93 -8.22 10.46 -11.05
CA LEU A 93 -8.33 9.30 -11.95
C LEU A 93 -9.78 9.07 -12.42
N GLU A 94 -10.76 9.25 -11.56
CA GLU A 94 -12.18 9.17 -11.91
C GLU A 94 -12.57 10.20 -12.97
N LYS A 95 -12.12 11.46 -12.80
CA LYS A 95 -12.38 12.53 -13.77
C LYS A 95 -11.80 12.26 -15.17
N THR A 96 -10.75 11.45 -15.26
CA THR A 96 -10.15 11.06 -16.55
C THR A 96 -10.76 9.79 -17.14
N GLY A 97 -11.80 9.22 -16.54
CA GLY A 97 -12.45 7.97 -16.98
C GLY A 97 -11.59 6.73 -16.83
N LYS A 98 -10.51 6.80 -16.06
CA LYS A 98 -9.60 5.65 -15.86
C LYS A 98 -10.12 4.62 -14.86
N MET A 99 -11.15 4.95 -14.10
CA MET A 99 -11.73 4.06 -13.09
C MET A 99 -13.09 3.53 -13.56
N THR A 100 -13.41 2.31 -13.19
CA THR A 100 -14.76 1.73 -13.37
C THR A 100 -15.75 2.53 -12.52
N PRO A 101 -16.81 3.10 -13.11
CA PRO A 101 -17.80 3.87 -12.35
C PRO A 101 -18.37 3.08 -11.18
N GLY A 102 -18.49 3.71 -10.01
CA GLY A 102 -19.04 3.09 -8.80
C GLY A 102 -18.17 2.01 -8.15
N SER A 103 -16.92 1.81 -8.61
CA SER A 103 -16.00 0.84 -7.99
C SER A 103 -15.23 1.39 -6.79
N ARG A 104 -15.27 2.70 -6.57
CA ARG A 104 -14.53 3.34 -5.48
C ARG A 104 -15.15 3.02 -4.13
N VAL A 105 -14.29 2.67 -3.17
CA VAL A 105 -14.60 2.48 -1.76
C VAL A 105 -13.62 3.27 -0.92
N ASP A 106 -14.08 4.31 -0.25
CA ASP A 106 -13.30 5.04 0.75
C ASP A 106 -13.34 4.24 2.05
N PHE A 107 -12.19 3.80 2.56
CA PHE A 107 -12.15 2.86 3.68
C PHE A 107 -11.63 3.44 4.99
N GLY A 108 -10.96 4.59 4.96
CA GLY A 108 -10.47 5.21 6.17
C GLY A 108 -9.58 6.41 5.91
N ARG A 109 -9.18 7.06 6.99
CA ARG A 109 -8.24 8.19 6.97
C ARG A 109 -7.12 7.98 7.98
N ILE A 110 -5.97 8.54 7.68
CA ILE A 110 -4.78 8.48 8.53
C ILE A 110 -4.21 9.88 8.69
N GLY A 111 -3.72 10.19 9.88
CA GLY A 111 -3.06 11.44 10.21
C GLY A 111 -1.54 11.32 10.15
N LEU A 112 -0.87 12.45 10.26
CA LEU A 112 0.57 12.57 10.40
C LEU A 112 0.99 12.51 11.87
N GLY A 113 2.17 11.95 12.12
CA GLY A 113 2.79 11.92 13.43
C GLY A 113 4.28 12.22 13.37
N VAL A 114 4.82 12.68 14.48
CA VAL A 114 6.26 12.89 14.66
C VAL A 114 6.88 11.58 15.11
N VAL A 115 7.95 11.16 14.45
CA VAL A 115 8.69 9.95 14.77
C VAL A 115 10.14 10.27 15.12
N VAL A 116 10.64 9.62 16.16
CA VAL A 116 12.03 9.62 16.59
C VAL A 116 12.55 8.20 16.74
N ARG A 117 13.84 8.03 16.94
CA ARG A 117 14.41 6.73 17.26
C ARG A 117 13.98 6.29 18.66
N GLU A 118 13.68 5.02 18.83
CA GLU A 118 13.40 4.43 20.14
C GLU A 118 14.57 4.69 21.11
N GLY A 119 14.27 5.11 22.34
CA GLY A 119 15.25 5.50 23.34
C GLY A 119 15.79 6.93 23.19
N ALA A 120 15.46 7.66 22.13
CA ALA A 120 15.79 9.08 22.03
C ALA A 120 14.90 9.94 22.96
N ALA A 121 15.40 11.14 23.31
CA ALA A 121 14.57 12.12 23.99
C ALA A 121 13.35 12.50 23.13
N LEU A 122 12.19 12.56 23.75
CA LEU A 122 10.96 12.92 23.06
C LEU A 122 10.82 14.43 23.01
N PRO A 123 10.78 15.06 21.82
CA PRO A 123 10.48 16.47 21.71
C PRO A 123 9.03 16.75 22.13
N ASP A 124 8.76 17.92 22.67
CA ASP A 124 7.41 18.41 22.80
C ASP A 124 6.84 18.72 21.40
N VAL A 125 5.68 18.18 21.10
CA VAL A 125 4.95 18.39 19.83
C VAL A 125 3.46 18.62 20.10
N SER A 126 3.11 19.05 21.31
CA SER A 126 1.73 19.20 21.76
C SER A 126 1.02 20.42 21.15
N THR A 127 1.76 21.40 20.68
CA THR A 127 1.22 22.63 20.07
C THR A 127 1.92 22.94 18.75
N PRO A 128 1.34 23.79 17.89
CA PRO A 128 2.00 24.24 16.67
C PRO A 128 3.38 24.88 16.91
N GLU A 129 3.51 25.68 17.94
CA GLU A 129 4.79 26.30 18.28
C GLU A 129 5.80 25.26 18.79
N ALA A 130 5.38 24.28 19.57
CA ALA A 130 6.25 23.18 20.02
C ALA A 130 6.75 22.35 18.83
N VAL A 131 5.90 22.03 17.83
CA VAL A 131 6.31 21.37 16.58
C VAL A 131 7.33 22.21 15.82
N LYS A 132 7.12 23.54 15.70
CA LYS A 132 8.08 24.45 15.08
C LYS A 132 9.43 24.38 15.79
N GLN A 133 9.45 24.46 17.12
CA GLN A 133 10.68 24.39 17.90
C GLN A 133 11.38 23.03 17.76
N ALA A 134 10.63 21.92 17.74
CA ALA A 134 11.17 20.59 17.49
C ALA A 134 11.88 20.51 16.13
N LEU A 135 11.26 21.06 15.06
CA LEU A 135 11.87 21.11 13.72
C LEU A 135 13.13 21.99 13.68
N ILE A 136 13.13 23.12 14.40
CA ILE A 136 14.30 24.01 14.51
C ILE A 136 15.43 23.33 15.29
N ALA A 137 15.12 22.63 16.38
CA ALA A 137 16.11 21.99 17.26
C ALA A 137 16.72 20.73 16.65
N ALA A 138 15.96 19.96 15.87
CA ALA A 138 16.43 18.72 15.25
C ALA A 138 17.68 18.98 14.38
N LYS A 139 18.68 18.09 14.46
CA LYS A 139 19.90 18.17 13.65
C LYS A 139 19.68 17.69 12.22
N SER A 140 18.75 16.76 12.02
CA SER A 140 18.42 16.20 10.73
C SER A 140 16.94 15.73 10.69
N ILE A 141 16.29 15.91 9.54
CA ILE A 141 14.87 15.64 9.34
C ILE A 141 14.73 14.76 8.12
N ALA A 142 14.21 13.53 8.29
CA ALA A 142 13.94 12.64 7.17
C ALA A 142 12.57 12.95 6.56
N TYR A 143 12.51 13.00 5.24
CA TYR A 143 11.28 13.16 4.46
C TYR A 143 11.43 12.59 3.06
N THR A 144 10.32 12.29 2.41
CA THR A 144 10.29 11.81 1.02
C THR A 144 11.01 12.79 0.09
N ASP A 145 11.89 12.27 -0.78
CA ASP A 145 12.61 13.10 -1.77
C ASP A 145 11.60 14.01 -2.51
N PRO A 146 11.86 15.31 -2.61
CA PRO A 146 11.00 16.27 -3.29
C PRO A 146 10.57 15.85 -4.69
N LYS A 147 11.46 15.17 -5.43
CA LYS A 147 11.21 14.67 -6.80
C LYS A 147 10.16 13.56 -6.85
N LEU A 148 9.97 12.81 -5.75
CA LEU A 148 9.02 11.70 -5.67
C LEU A 148 7.61 12.14 -5.22
N GLY A 149 7.45 13.34 -4.66
CA GLY A 149 6.19 13.95 -4.27
C GLY A 149 5.37 13.09 -3.31
N GLY A 150 5.64 13.19 -2.02
CA GLY A 150 4.89 12.47 -0.96
C GLY A 150 3.90 13.39 -0.24
N THR A 151 2.78 12.86 0.23
CA THR A 151 1.76 13.62 0.98
C THR A 151 2.35 14.27 2.23
N SER A 152 3.11 13.52 3.03
CA SER A 152 3.77 14.01 4.25
C SER A 152 4.82 15.08 3.95
N TYR A 153 5.62 14.90 2.89
CA TYR A 153 6.60 15.90 2.46
C TYR A 153 5.92 17.22 2.05
N LEU A 154 4.91 17.17 1.17
CA LEU A 154 4.21 18.37 0.74
C LEU A 154 3.55 19.12 1.90
N HIS A 155 3.07 18.39 2.91
CA HIS A 155 2.50 18.99 4.11
C HIS A 155 3.59 19.59 5.02
N LEU A 156 4.71 18.88 5.22
CA LEU A 156 5.86 19.38 5.97
C LEU A 156 6.35 20.72 5.39
N ILE A 157 6.47 20.84 4.07
CA ILE A 157 6.92 22.08 3.44
C ILE A 157 5.90 23.20 3.63
N ARG A 158 4.60 22.95 3.41
CA ARG A 158 3.56 23.97 3.63
C ARG A 158 3.52 24.44 5.09
N MET A 159 3.63 23.52 6.02
CA MET A 159 3.70 23.84 7.47
C MET A 159 4.95 24.64 7.80
N SER A 160 6.11 24.25 7.29
CA SER A 160 7.37 24.95 7.49
C SER A 160 7.34 26.36 6.88
N ASP A 161 6.68 26.52 5.75
CA ASP A 161 6.49 27.82 5.10
C ASP A 161 5.62 28.74 5.95
N SER A 162 4.50 28.23 6.48
CA SER A 162 3.65 29.00 7.40
C SER A 162 4.37 29.40 8.69
N PHE A 163 5.38 28.68 9.10
CA PHE A 163 6.24 28.99 10.24
C PHE A 163 7.44 29.89 9.88
N GLY A 164 7.70 30.15 8.61
CA GLY A 164 8.86 30.89 8.12
C GLY A 164 10.19 30.14 8.32
N ILE A 165 10.20 28.80 8.36
CA ILE A 165 11.39 27.97 8.64
C ILE A 165 11.72 26.97 7.51
N THR A 166 11.15 27.12 6.33
CA THR A 166 11.37 26.18 5.20
C THR A 166 12.85 25.98 4.89
N ALA A 167 13.63 27.06 4.84
CA ALA A 167 15.07 27.01 4.61
C ALA A 167 15.82 26.20 5.70
N VAL A 168 15.39 26.30 6.96
CA VAL A 168 15.96 25.54 8.09
C VAL A 168 15.66 24.05 7.93
N VAL A 169 14.41 23.70 7.60
CA VAL A 169 13.97 22.31 7.44
C VAL A 169 14.66 21.65 6.24
N THR A 170 14.73 22.35 5.11
CA THR A 170 15.34 21.80 3.88
C THR A 170 16.86 21.64 4.00
N ALA A 171 17.55 22.55 4.69
CA ALA A 171 18.98 22.43 4.94
C ALA A 171 19.37 21.20 5.80
N LYS A 172 18.42 20.65 6.56
CA LYS A 172 18.60 19.48 7.44
C LYS A 172 18.03 18.20 6.84
N GLY A 173 17.64 18.24 5.56
CA GLY A 173 16.89 17.17 4.89
C GLY A 173 17.69 15.90 4.69
N VAL A 174 17.13 14.77 5.10
CA VAL A 174 17.60 13.41 4.76
C VAL A 174 16.53 12.80 3.85
N HIS A 175 16.86 12.71 2.55
CA HIS A 175 15.90 12.26 1.56
C HIS A 175 15.61 10.77 1.67
N ALA A 176 14.35 10.41 1.54
CA ALA A 176 13.82 9.05 1.61
C ALA A 176 12.96 8.73 0.37
N THR A 177 12.75 7.47 0.09
CA THR A 177 11.91 7.00 -1.02
C THR A 177 10.40 7.04 -0.73
N GLY A 178 10.03 7.23 0.54
CA GLY A 178 8.66 7.31 1.04
C GLY A 178 8.64 7.56 2.53
N GLY A 179 7.46 7.64 3.14
CA GLY A 179 7.34 7.90 4.58
C GLY A 179 7.84 6.73 5.43
N ASP A 180 7.63 5.51 5.00
CA ASP A 180 8.17 4.30 5.65
C ASP A 180 9.70 4.26 5.63
N ASP A 181 10.36 4.65 4.53
CA ASP A 181 11.80 4.79 4.46
C ASP A 181 12.30 5.97 5.33
N ALA A 182 11.55 7.07 5.40
CA ALA A 182 11.87 8.16 6.30
C ALA A 182 11.84 7.73 7.78
N ALA A 183 10.81 6.97 8.18
CA ALA A 183 10.73 6.39 9.52
C ALA A 183 11.85 5.37 9.78
N ALA A 184 12.23 4.57 8.78
CA ALA A 184 13.35 3.63 8.87
C ALA A 184 14.68 4.35 9.06
N LYS A 185 14.94 5.45 8.32
CA LYS A 185 16.13 6.27 8.49
C LYS A 185 16.26 6.86 9.91
N VAL A 186 15.13 7.23 10.51
CA VAL A 186 15.09 7.66 11.92
C VAL A 186 15.41 6.49 12.85
N ALA A 187 14.83 5.32 12.65
CA ALA A 187 15.11 4.12 13.45
C ALA A 187 16.60 3.72 13.39
N GLU A 188 17.22 3.85 12.23
CA GLU A 188 18.65 3.58 11.98
C GLU A 188 19.59 4.69 12.51
N GLY A 189 19.05 5.81 12.99
CA GLY A 189 19.85 6.96 13.46
C GLY A 189 20.46 7.79 12.34
N LYS A 190 20.02 7.61 11.09
CA LYS A 190 20.44 8.43 9.93
C LYS A 190 19.75 9.79 9.92
N ALA A 191 18.63 9.91 10.60
CA ALA A 191 17.95 11.16 10.87
C ALA A 191 17.45 11.19 12.31
N GLU A 192 17.30 12.39 12.88
CA GLU A 192 16.86 12.57 14.26
C GLU A 192 15.34 12.53 14.38
N LEU A 193 14.65 13.08 13.38
CA LEU A 193 13.20 13.24 13.37
C LEU A 193 12.63 13.05 11.96
N ALA A 194 11.38 12.60 11.89
CA ALA A 194 10.56 12.69 10.67
C ALA A 194 9.11 13.01 11.02
N ILE A 195 8.37 13.57 10.05
CA ILE A 195 6.92 13.70 10.10
C ILE A 195 6.37 12.89 8.93
N VAL A 196 5.67 11.79 9.26
CA VAL A 196 5.15 10.82 8.29
C VAL A 196 3.72 10.41 8.64
N LEU A 197 3.04 9.71 7.75
CA LEU A 197 1.75 9.10 8.10
C LEU A 197 1.97 8.07 9.21
N ILE A 198 1.10 8.07 10.22
CA ILE A 198 1.26 7.21 11.41
C ILE A 198 1.35 5.73 11.01
N SER A 199 0.62 5.31 9.97
CA SER A 199 0.66 3.94 9.44
C SER A 199 1.99 3.54 8.77
N GLU A 200 2.89 4.49 8.51
CA GLU A 200 4.22 4.24 7.94
C GLU A 200 5.29 4.02 9.01
N ILE A 201 4.95 4.23 10.31
CA ILE A 201 5.87 4.06 11.45
C ILE A 201 5.84 2.61 11.92
N HIS A 202 6.43 1.71 11.14
CA HIS A 202 6.48 0.27 11.44
C HIS A 202 7.90 -0.30 11.47
N ALA A 203 8.92 0.51 11.20
CA ALA A 203 10.31 0.09 11.31
C ALA A 203 10.66 -0.18 12.78
N LYS A 204 11.29 -1.34 13.05
CA LYS A 204 11.81 -1.64 14.40
C LYS A 204 12.81 -0.57 14.80
N GLY A 205 12.63 0.01 16.00
CA GLY A 205 13.44 1.12 16.48
C GLY A 205 12.92 2.51 16.10
N ALA A 206 11.82 2.62 15.33
CA ALA A 206 11.07 3.87 15.17
C ALA A 206 10.00 3.99 16.26
N LYS A 207 9.88 5.17 16.85
CA LYS A 207 8.89 5.47 17.91
C LYS A 207 8.07 6.69 17.53
N LEU A 208 6.75 6.52 17.48
CA LEU A 208 5.82 7.65 17.40
C LEU A 208 5.92 8.47 18.70
N VAL A 209 6.23 9.76 18.58
CA VAL A 209 6.17 10.71 19.69
C VAL A 209 4.70 11.02 20.00
N ALA A 210 4.00 11.59 19.04
CA ALA A 210 2.56 11.86 19.06
C ALA A 210 2.07 12.16 17.64
N PRO A 211 0.74 12.09 17.39
CA PRO A 211 0.13 12.73 16.22
C PRO A 211 0.42 14.22 16.21
N LEU A 212 0.43 14.84 15.02
CA LEU A 212 0.46 16.30 14.94
C LEU A 212 -0.75 16.91 15.66
N PRO A 213 -0.60 18.08 16.30
CA PRO A 213 -1.73 18.85 16.84
C PRO A 213 -2.80 19.06 15.76
N GLU A 214 -4.09 19.09 16.16
CA GLU A 214 -5.20 19.21 15.20
C GLU A 214 -5.06 20.41 14.26
N ALA A 215 -4.55 21.55 14.76
CA ALA A 215 -4.31 22.74 13.95
C ALA A 215 -3.26 22.56 12.84
N LEU A 216 -2.41 21.54 12.94
CA LEU A 216 -1.38 21.18 11.95
C LEU A 216 -1.70 19.86 11.27
N GLN A 217 -2.74 19.15 11.69
CA GLN A 217 -3.00 17.81 11.21
C GLN A 217 -3.47 17.79 9.76
N LEU A 218 -2.99 16.83 9.01
CA LEU A 218 -3.51 16.48 7.69
C LEU A 218 -4.11 15.07 7.73
N TRP A 219 -5.43 15.03 7.70
CA TRP A 219 -6.15 13.77 7.56
C TRP A 219 -6.22 13.38 6.08
N THR A 220 -5.53 12.31 5.71
CA THR A 220 -5.56 11.80 4.34
C THR A 220 -6.53 10.63 4.28
N VAL A 221 -7.62 10.78 3.52
CA VAL A 221 -8.55 9.71 3.20
C VAL A 221 -7.94 8.83 2.11
N TYR A 222 -8.10 7.52 2.23
CA TYR A 222 -7.69 6.53 1.24
C TYR A 222 -8.87 5.77 0.69
N ALA A 223 -8.76 5.46 -0.59
CA ALA A 223 -9.76 4.74 -1.36
C ALA A 223 -9.12 3.59 -2.13
N ALA A 224 -9.92 2.56 -2.37
CA ALA A 224 -9.65 1.51 -3.33
C ALA A 224 -10.61 1.65 -4.51
N ALA A 225 -10.14 1.46 -5.74
CA ALA A 225 -11.00 1.46 -6.92
C ALA A 225 -10.44 0.55 -8.03
N ILE A 226 -11.32 0.07 -8.89
CA ILE A 226 -11.00 -0.85 -9.97
C ILE A 226 -10.76 -0.03 -11.25
N PRO A 227 -9.57 -0.13 -11.89
CA PRO A 227 -9.34 0.50 -13.17
C PRO A 227 -10.31 -0.01 -14.25
N ALA A 228 -10.70 0.87 -15.18
CA ALA A 228 -11.54 0.51 -16.32
C ALA A 228 -10.85 -0.54 -17.23
N SER A 229 -9.53 -0.63 -17.18
CA SER A 229 -8.70 -1.60 -17.91
C SER A 229 -8.46 -2.91 -17.17
N SER A 230 -9.03 -3.10 -15.98
CA SER A 230 -8.84 -4.33 -15.20
C SER A 230 -9.32 -5.56 -15.98
N THR A 231 -8.51 -6.61 -15.94
CA THR A 231 -8.85 -7.92 -16.52
C THR A 231 -9.49 -8.87 -15.50
N GLN A 232 -9.46 -8.50 -14.20
CA GLN A 232 -9.98 -9.29 -13.09
C GLN A 232 -10.88 -8.44 -12.14
N PRO A 233 -11.91 -7.73 -12.67
CA PRO A 233 -12.69 -6.77 -11.87
C PRO A 233 -13.51 -7.42 -10.74
N LYS A 234 -13.91 -8.68 -10.90
CA LYS A 234 -14.62 -9.41 -9.86
C LYS A 234 -13.71 -9.74 -8.69
N GLU A 235 -12.56 -10.27 -8.97
CA GLU A 235 -11.53 -10.66 -7.99
C GLU A 235 -10.99 -9.43 -7.23
N ALA A 236 -10.80 -8.32 -7.93
CA ALA A 236 -10.45 -7.05 -7.31
C ALA A 236 -11.53 -6.57 -6.34
N ARG A 237 -12.82 -6.70 -6.71
CA ARG A 237 -13.95 -6.35 -5.85
C ARG A 237 -14.04 -7.24 -4.61
N ASP A 238 -13.86 -8.54 -4.79
CA ASP A 238 -13.85 -9.51 -3.68
C ASP A 238 -12.72 -9.17 -2.69
N PHE A 239 -11.54 -8.82 -3.18
CA PHE A 239 -10.43 -8.40 -2.34
C PHE A 239 -10.70 -7.06 -1.62
N VAL A 240 -11.28 -6.06 -2.29
CA VAL A 240 -11.70 -4.80 -1.65
C VAL A 240 -12.70 -5.07 -0.53
N THR A 241 -13.66 -5.94 -0.76
CA THR A 241 -14.66 -6.34 0.26
C THR A 241 -13.99 -6.98 1.48
N ALA A 242 -13.01 -7.86 1.26
CA ALA A 242 -12.24 -8.46 2.35
C ALA A 242 -11.38 -7.41 3.08
N LEU A 243 -10.71 -6.52 2.34
CA LEU A 243 -9.83 -5.47 2.87
C LEU A 243 -10.58 -4.47 3.76
N THR A 244 -11.81 -4.14 3.41
CA THR A 244 -12.65 -3.15 4.11
C THR A 244 -13.67 -3.79 5.06
N GLY A 245 -13.70 -5.12 5.10
CA GLY A 245 -14.64 -5.89 5.92
C GLY A 245 -14.34 -5.84 7.42
N PRO A 246 -15.34 -6.22 8.25
CA PRO A 246 -15.24 -6.12 9.71
C PRO A 246 -14.11 -6.94 10.31
N ALA A 247 -13.70 -8.04 9.67
CA ALA A 247 -12.62 -8.91 10.13
C ALA A 247 -11.26 -8.21 10.22
N LEU A 248 -11.06 -7.13 9.47
CA LEU A 248 -9.81 -6.37 9.45
C LEU A 248 -9.88 -5.04 10.21
N ARG A 249 -11.03 -4.70 10.74
CA ARG A 249 -11.27 -3.43 11.45
C ARG A 249 -10.21 -3.17 12.52
N ASP A 250 -9.96 -4.13 13.39
CA ASP A 250 -9.02 -3.98 14.51
C ASP A 250 -7.58 -3.85 14.03
N LYS A 251 -7.21 -4.53 12.93
CA LYS A 251 -5.88 -4.40 12.30
C LYS A 251 -5.66 -2.97 11.76
N TRP A 252 -6.69 -2.38 11.15
CA TRP A 252 -6.63 -0.99 10.68
C TRP A 252 -6.50 0.00 11.84
N ILE A 253 -7.33 -0.14 12.87
CA ILE A 253 -7.31 0.73 14.07
C ILE A 253 -5.95 0.63 14.76
N ALA A 254 -5.42 -0.58 14.95
CA ALA A 254 -4.10 -0.80 15.56
C ALA A 254 -2.96 -0.15 14.75
N ALA A 255 -3.12 -0.03 13.44
CA ALA A 255 -2.19 0.68 12.56
C ALA A 255 -2.43 2.21 12.51
N GLY A 256 -3.27 2.76 13.39
CA GLY A 256 -3.54 4.19 13.53
C GLY A 256 -4.59 4.76 12.59
N TRP A 257 -5.38 3.91 11.90
CA TRP A 257 -6.41 4.36 10.97
C TRP A 257 -7.72 4.71 11.68
N LEU A 258 -8.36 5.77 11.21
CA LEU A 258 -9.75 6.08 11.50
C LEU A 258 -10.60 5.60 10.32
N LEU A 259 -11.41 4.57 10.54
CA LEU A 259 -12.20 3.94 9.48
C LEU A 259 -13.41 4.79 9.10
N ALA A 260 -13.84 4.70 7.83
CA ALA A 260 -15.12 5.21 7.39
C ALA A 260 -16.26 4.53 8.20
N LYS A 261 -17.33 5.28 8.45
CA LYS A 261 -18.51 4.76 9.16
C LYS A 261 -19.37 3.92 8.23
#